data_e0a1851a3bcafcf42fefcecfdb99345a
#
_entry.id   e0a1851a3bcafcf42fefcecfdb99345a
#
_cell.length_a   1.000
_cell.length_b   1.000
_cell.length_c   1.000
_cell.angle_alpha   90.00
_cell.angle_beta   90.00
_cell.angle_gamma   90.00
#
_symmetry.space_group_name_H-M   'P 1'
#
loop_
_entity.id
_entity.type
_entity.pdbx_description
1 polymer ?
#
loop_
_entity_poly.entity_id
_entity_poly.type
_entity_poly.pdbx_seq_one_letter_code
_entity_poly.pdbx_strand_id
1 'polypeptide(L)'
;AITSNLTLYSGGQKKAQVKIASNKLAAKAIDIAVRKKLLQRDITTKWLDLTALRSSVIAKQEEANALNELYESVFEEWKLGGKTSLDTDQAYQNFLNSELELVTTRTDILIAKFDLLAETGTLRNEIQLR
;
A
#
# COMPACT_ATOMS: atom_id res chain seq x y z
N ALA A 1 54.56 -35.04 -14.78
CA ALA A 1 54.58 -35.36 -13.34
C ALA A 1 53.27 -34.95 -12.73
N ILE A 2 52.46 -35.89 -12.19
CA ILE A 2 51.24 -35.62 -11.48
C ILE A 2 51.61 -35.47 -9.99
N THR A 3 51.59 -34.26 -9.46
CA THR A 3 51.80 -33.99 -8.03
C THR A 3 50.46 -33.86 -7.32
N SER A 4 50.15 -34.81 -6.45
CA SER A 4 49.01 -34.73 -5.53
C SER A 4 49.49 -34.28 -4.16
N ASN A 5 48.95 -33.15 -3.66
CA ASN A 5 49.32 -32.61 -2.34
C ASN A 5 48.22 -33.02 -1.33
N LEU A 6 48.50 -34.00 -0.48
CA LEU A 6 47.59 -34.50 0.54
C LEU A 6 47.99 -33.92 1.90
N THR A 7 47.19 -32.97 2.43
CA THR A 7 47.42 -32.39 3.77
C THR A 7 46.92 -33.38 4.82
N LEU A 8 47.85 -34.10 5.47
CA LEU A 8 47.55 -35.13 6.47
C LEU A 8 47.11 -34.56 7.82
N TYR A 9 47.52 -33.34 8.15
CA TYR A 9 47.16 -32.67 9.40
C TYR A 9 47.06 -31.16 9.19
N SER A 10 45.90 -30.58 9.53
CA SER A 10 45.58 -29.14 9.35
C SER A 10 45.32 -28.41 10.69
N GLY A 11 45.82 -28.93 11.83
CA GLY A 11 45.71 -28.27 13.14
C GLY A 11 44.30 -27.88 13.55
N GLY A 12 43.24 -28.62 13.11
CA GLY A 12 41.84 -28.30 13.40
C GLY A 12 41.22 -27.30 12.47
N GLN A 13 41.95 -26.74 11.48
CA GLN A 13 41.45 -25.72 10.55
C GLN A 13 40.19 -26.18 9.79
N LYS A 14 40.16 -27.42 9.28
CA LYS A 14 39.00 -27.98 8.59
C LYS A 14 37.76 -28.04 9.50
N LYS A 15 37.93 -28.46 10.76
CA LYS A 15 36.87 -28.53 11.76
C LYS A 15 36.31 -27.11 12.10
N ALA A 16 37.24 -26.14 12.21
CA ALA A 16 36.85 -24.73 12.43
C ALA A 16 36.08 -24.16 11.23
N GLN A 17 36.52 -24.45 10.00
CA GLN A 17 35.84 -24.03 8.78
C GLN A 17 34.42 -24.61 8.67
N VAL A 18 34.25 -25.92 8.99
CA VAL A 18 32.90 -26.55 9.02
C VAL A 18 32.03 -25.90 10.08
N LYS A 19 32.54 -25.59 11.26
CA LYS A 19 31.79 -24.89 12.31
C LYS A 19 31.39 -23.48 11.89
N ILE A 20 32.28 -22.75 11.23
CA ILE A 20 31.96 -21.41 10.67
C ILE A 20 30.88 -21.52 9.60
N ALA A 21 30.97 -22.48 8.69
CA ALA A 21 29.97 -22.70 7.66
C ALA A 21 28.62 -23.07 8.25
N SER A 22 28.59 -23.95 9.26
CA SER A 22 27.35 -24.31 9.98
C SER A 22 26.72 -23.12 10.69
N ASN A 23 27.53 -22.30 11.37
CA ASN A 23 27.02 -21.09 12.02
C ASN A 23 26.46 -20.05 11.01
N LYS A 24 27.14 -19.88 9.86
CA LYS A 24 26.66 -19.04 8.76
C LYS A 24 25.32 -19.53 8.20
N LEU A 25 25.17 -20.84 8.06
CA LEU A 25 23.92 -21.45 7.58
C LEU A 25 22.79 -21.23 8.60
N ALA A 26 23.05 -21.43 9.89
CA ALA A 26 22.09 -21.15 10.95
C ALA A 26 21.67 -19.67 10.98
N ALA A 27 22.62 -18.74 10.86
CA ALA A 27 22.34 -17.31 10.78
C ALA A 27 21.46 -16.97 9.57
N LYS A 28 21.75 -17.54 8.40
CA LYS A 28 20.93 -17.37 7.20
C LYS A 28 19.51 -17.92 7.34
N ALA A 29 19.35 -19.06 8.01
CA ALA A 29 18.02 -19.61 8.30
C ALA A 29 17.18 -18.67 9.19
N ILE A 30 17.83 -18.06 10.20
CA ILE A 30 17.18 -17.05 11.07
C ILE A 30 16.82 -15.81 10.26
N ASP A 31 17.72 -15.29 9.42
CA ASP A 31 17.45 -14.15 8.53
C ASP A 31 16.23 -14.39 7.65
N ILE A 32 16.10 -15.58 7.06
CA ILE A 32 14.95 -15.96 6.24
C ILE A 32 13.65 -15.96 7.07
N ALA A 33 13.68 -16.52 8.28
CA ALA A 33 12.53 -16.56 9.16
C ALA A 33 12.08 -15.16 9.58
N VAL A 34 13.01 -14.26 9.89
CA VAL A 34 12.74 -12.85 10.21
C VAL A 34 12.13 -12.14 9.01
N ARG A 35 12.74 -12.25 7.82
CA ARG A 35 12.24 -11.63 6.59
C ARG A 35 10.82 -12.11 6.25
N LYS A 36 10.54 -13.40 6.43
CA LYS A 36 9.19 -13.95 6.22
C LYS A 36 8.16 -13.30 7.14
N LYS A 37 8.49 -13.13 8.44
CA LYS A 37 7.59 -12.47 9.41
C LYS A 37 7.36 -10.99 9.07
N LEU A 38 8.42 -10.28 8.66
CA LEU A 38 8.31 -8.88 8.24
C LEU A 38 7.39 -8.75 7.03
N LEU A 39 7.59 -9.58 6.00
CA LEU A 39 6.75 -9.59 4.81
C LEU A 39 5.27 -9.89 5.14
N GLN A 40 5.02 -10.86 6.00
CA GLN A 40 3.65 -11.17 6.44
C GLN A 40 2.99 -9.97 7.14
N ARG A 41 3.73 -9.29 8.02
CA ARG A 41 3.25 -8.08 8.68
C ARG A 41 2.94 -6.98 7.67
N ASP A 42 3.86 -6.72 6.74
CA ASP A 42 3.74 -5.64 5.77
C ASP A 42 2.56 -5.88 4.81
N ILE A 43 2.36 -7.12 4.35
CA ILE A 43 1.18 -7.50 3.56
C ILE A 43 -0.11 -7.29 4.37
N THR A 44 -0.14 -7.70 5.64
CA THR A 44 -1.32 -7.52 6.50
C THR A 44 -1.64 -6.05 6.70
N THR A 45 -0.64 -5.21 6.95
CA THR A 45 -0.83 -3.76 7.10
C THR A 45 -1.40 -3.15 5.81
N LYS A 46 -0.80 -3.43 4.66
CA LYS A 46 -1.28 -2.93 3.36
C LYS A 46 -2.71 -3.41 3.03
N TRP A 47 -3.06 -4.61 3.43
CA TRP A 47 -4.43 -5.11 3.29
C TRP A 47 -5.43 -4.33 4.16
N LEU A 48 -5.07 -4.05 5.41
CA LEU A 48 -5.90 -3.25 6.31
C LEU A 48 -6.07 -1.82 5.80
N ASP A 49 -4.99 -1.20 5.30
CA ASP A 49 -5.01 0.13 4.69
C ASP A 49 -5.94 0.17 3.46
N LEU A 50 -5.85 -0.83 2.58
CA LEU A 50 -6.75 -0.95 1.43
C LEU A 50 -8.22 -1.09 1.85
N THR A 51 -8.49 -1.83 2.92
CA THR A 51 -9.85 -2.00 3.46
C THR A 51 -10.38 -0.69 4.05
N ALA A 52 -9.54 0.05 4.79
CA ALA A 52 -9.88 1.36 5.34
C ALA A 52 -10.17 2.38 4.22
N LEU A 53 -9.35 2.43 3.17
CA LEU A 53 -9.57 3.29 2.01
C LEU A 53 -10.89 2.98 1.30
N ARG A 54 -11.28 1.71 1.17
CA ARG A 54 -12.57 1.33 0.59
C ARG A 54 -13.75 1.86 1.40
N SER A 55 -13.68 1.78 2.72
CA SER A 55 -14.71 2.36 3.59
C SER A 55 -14.74 3.89 3.48
N SER A 56 -13.57 4.52 3.37
CA SER A 56 -13.44 5.97 3.18
C SER A 56 -14.08 6.45 1.87
N VAL A 57 -13.93 5.71 0.77
CA VAL A 57 -14.58 6.08 -0.51
C VAL A 57 -16.10 6.10 -0.39
N ILE A 58 -16.68 5.16 0.33
CA ILE A 58 -18.15 5.14 0.53
C ILE A 58 -18.57 6.38 1.30
N ALA A 59 -17.90 6.72 2.40
CA ALA A 59 -18.21 7.91 3.18
C ALA A 59 -18.00 9.21 2.37
N LYS A 60 -16.92 9.30 1.58
CA LYS A 60 -16.66 10.46 0.71
C LYS A 60 -17.68 10.60 -0.42
N GLN A 61 -18.20 9.49 -0.95
CA GLN A 61 -19.28 9.52 -1.94
C GLN A 61 -20.58 10.06 -1.32
N GLU A 62 -20.93 9.64 -0.11
CA GLU A 62 -22.10 10.13 0.61
C GLU A 62 -21.96 11.62 0.96
N GLU A 63 -20.75 12.06 1.39
CA GLU A 63 -20.43 13.46 1.63
C GLU A 63 -20.61 14.32 0.36
N ALA A 64 -20.07 13.88 -0.77
CA ALA A 64 -20.22 14.59 -2.04
C ALA A 64 -21.67 14.68 -2.49
N ASN A 65 -22.45 13.61 -2.34
CA ASN A 65 -23.88 13.63 -2.65
C ASN A 65 -24.63 14.62 -1.76
N ALA A 66 -24.38 14.63 -0.44
CA ALA A 66 -25.03 15.55 0.49
C ALA A 66 -24.66 17.02 0.21
N LEU A 67 -23.41 17.29 -0.16
CA LEU A 67 -22.95 18.64 -0.52
C LEU A 67 -23.52 19.09 -1.87
N ASN A 68 -23.75 18.17 -2.81
CA ASN A 68 -24.46 18.48 -4.05
C ASN A 68 -25.92 18.87 -3.77
N GLU A 69 -26.64 18.10 -2.96
CA GLU A 69 -28.02 18.41 -2.56
C GLU A 69 -28.08 19.75 -1.83
N LEU A 70 -27.11 20.04 -0.95
CA LEU A 70 -27.03 21.35 -0.30
C LEU A 70 -26.83 22.48 -1.31
N TYR A 71 -25.91 22.31 -2.26
CA TYR A 71 -25.67 23.30 -3.31
C TYR A 71 -26.96 23.53 -4.13
N GLU A 72 -27.65 22.48 -4.56
CA GLU A 72 -28.90 22.61 -5.30
C GLU A 72 -29.98 23.37 -4.50
N SER A 73 -30.12 23.08 -3.21
CA SER A 73 -31.04 23.76 -2.31
C SER A 73 -30.72 25.26 -2.19
N VAL A 74 -29.44 25.60 -1.93
CA VAL A 74 -28.99 27.00 -1.83
C VAL A 74 -29.18 27.73 -3.15
N PHE A 75 -28.95 27.06 -4.29
CA PHE A 75 -29.14 27.62 -5.61
C PHE A 75 -30.63 27.95 -5.90
N GLU A 76 -31.58 27.06 -5.52
CA GLU A 76 -33.00 27.34 -5.64
C GLU A 76 -33.43 28.50 -4.70
N GLU A 77 -32.94 28.54 -3.47
CA GLU A 77 -33.19 29.64 -2.54
C GLU A 77 -32.66 31.00 -3.07
N TRP A 78 -31.50 30.98 -3.74
CA TRP A 78 -30.95 32.16 -4.38
C TRP A 78 -31.84 32.67 -5.50
N LYS A 79 -32.39 31.79 -6.37
CA LYS A 79 -33.35 32.16 -7.42
C LYS A 79 -34.57 32.84 -6.85
N LEU A 80 -35.00 32.47 -5.66
CA LEU A 80 -36.14 33.04 -4.96
C LEU A 80 -35.78 34.32 -4.16
N GLY A 81 -34.50 34.74 -4.16
CA GLY A 81 -34.02 35.90 -3.44
C GLY A 81 -33.74 35.65 -1.96
N GLY A 82 -33.81 34.41 -1.49
CA GLY A 82 -33.57 34.03 -0.08
C GLY A 82 -32.07 33.84 0.28
N LYS A 83 -31.21 33.72 -0.71
CA LYS A 83 -29.74 33.59 -0.54
C LYS A 83 -29.01 34.57 -1.43
N THR A 84 -27.71 34.80 -1.11
CA THR A 84 -26.82 35.63 -1.92
C THR A 84 -26.06 34.78 -2.95
N SER A 85 -25.50 35.43 -3.96
CA SER A 85 -24.56 34.75 -4.88
C SER A 85 -23.35 34.18 -4.17
N LEU A 86 -22.90 34.87 -3.11
CA LEU A 86 -21.77 34.40 -2.29
C LEU A 86 -22.09 33.07 -1.57
N ASP A 87 -23.33 32.92 -1.04
CA ASP A 87 -23.76 31.67 -0.41
C ASP A 87 -23.75 30.52 -1.42
N THR A 88 -24.21 30.80 -2.66
CA THR A 88 -24.23 29.81 -3.74
C THR A 88 -22.82 29.41 -4.18
N ASP A 89 -21.95 30.40 -4.35
CA ASP A 89 -20.53 30.13 -4.70
C ASP A 89 -19.84 29.30 -3.62
N GLN A 90 -20.09 29.61 -2.35
CA GLN A 90 -19.52 28.85 -1.22
C GLN A 90 -20.02 27.40 -1.20
N ALA A 91 -21.32 27.19 -1.39
CA ALA A 91 -21.90 25.84 -1.46
C ALA A 91 -21.31 25.05 -2.65
N TYR A 92 -21.17 25.69 -3.80
CA TYR A 92 -20.56 25.08 -4.98
C TYR A 92 -19.09 24.72 -4.77
N GLN A 93 -18.31 25.61 -4.15
CA GLN A 93 -16.90 25.33 -3.81
C GLN A 93 -16.77 24.14 -2.86
N ASN A 94 -17.64 24.03 -1.85
CA ASN A 94 -17.65 22.91 -0.93
C ASN A 94 -17.97 21.59 -1.65
N PHE A 95 -18.93 21.60 -2.57
CA PHE A 95 -19.24 20.44 -3.41
C PHE A 95 -18.04 20.04 -4.29
N LEU A 96 -17.43 20.99 -5.01
CA LEU A 96 -16.25 20.70 -5.85
C LEU A 96 -15.07 20.14 -5.05
N ASN A 97 -14.83 20.67 -3.86
CA ASN A 97 -13.76 20.16 -2.99
C ASN A 97 -14.05 18.71 -2.56
N SER A 98 -15.30 18.37 -2.24
CA SER A 98 -15.65 17.00 -1.88
C SER A 98 -15.52 16.02 -3.05
N GLU A 99 -15.87 16.43 -4.27
CA GLU A 99 -15.65 15.64 -5.49
C GLU A 99 -14.14 15.41 -5.73
N LEU A 100 -13.31 16.43 -5.53
CA LEU A 100 -11.86 16.30 -5.65
C LEU A 100 -11.29 15.32 -4.62
N GLU A 101 -11.74 15.39 -3.37
CA GLU A 101 -11.34 14.43 -2.32
C GLU A 101 -11.79 13.01 -2.65
N LEU A 102 -12.98 12.82 -3.19
CA LEU A 102 -13.48 11.52 -3.63
C LEU A 102 -12.60 10.93 -4.74
N VAL A 103 -12.25 11.73 -5.76
CA VAL A 103 -11.36 11.30 -6.85
C VAL A 103 -9.97 10.94 -6.32
N THR A 104 -9.44 11.75 -5.41
CA THR A 104 -8.15 11.49 -4.76
C THR A 104 -8.19 10.15 -3.99
N THR A 105 -9.21 9.94 -3.16
CA THR A 105 -9.34 8.69 -2.38
C THR A 105 -9.51 7.46 -3.28
N ARG A 106 -10.22 7.58 -4.42
CA ARG A 106 -10.31 6.51 -5.43
C ARG A 106 -8.96 6.20 -6.06
N THR A 107 -8.14 7.22 -6.31
CA THR A 107 -6.78 7.05 -6.83
C THR A 107 -5.88 6.36 -5.81
N ASP A 108 -6.00 6.72 -4.52
CA ASP A 108 -5.26 6.10 -3.42
C ASP A 108 -5.56 4.60 -3.30
N ILE A 109 -6.81 4.18 -3.53
CA ILE A 109 -7.17 2.75 -3.60
C ILE A 109 -6.41 2.04 -4.72
N LEU A 110 -6.29 2.66 -5.90
CA LEU A 110 -5.54 2.06 -7.02
C LEU A 110 -4.06 1.91 -6.67
N ILE A 111 -3.46 2.95 -6.09
CA ILE A 111 -2.07 2.92 -5.63
C ILE A 111 -1.89 1.82 -4.58
N ALA A 112 -2.74 1.78 -3.53
CA ALA A 112 -2.66 0.78 -2.48
C ALA A 112 -2.84 -0.66 -3.02
N LYS A 113 -3.70 -0.85 -4.04
CA LYS A 113 -3.86 -2.14 -4.72
C LYS A 113 -2.57 -2.56 -5.43
N PHE A 114 -1.95 -1.66 -6.20
CA PHE A 114 -0.70 -1.95 -6.90
C PHE A 114 0.45 -2.19 -5.93
N ASP A 115 0.53 -1.46 -4.83
CA ASP A 115 1.51 -1.68 -3.77
C ASP A 115 1.38 -3.07 -3.14
N LEU A 116 0.14 -3.51 -2.88
CA LEU A 116 -0.12 -4.85 -2.36
C LEU A 116 0.29 -5.94 -3.36
N LEU A 117 -0.01 -5.75 -4.66
CA LEU A 117 0.38 -6.67 -5.73
C LEU A 117 1.91 -6.72 -5.90
N ALA A 118 2.60 -5.59 -5.72
CA ALA A 118 4.06 -5.54 -5.76
C ALA A 118 4.69 -6.34 -4.62
N GLU A 119 4.18 -6.18 -3.38
CA GLU A 119 4.68 -6.93 -2.22
C GLU A 119 4.42 -8.45 -2.33
N THR A 120 3.29 -8.84 -2.92
CA THR A 120 2.99 -10.27 -3.13
C THR A 120 3.73 -10.86 -4.34
N GLY A 121 4.43 -10.04 -5.14
CA GLY A 121 5.12 -10.46 -6.35
C GLY A 121 4.19 -10.80 -7.52
N THR A 122 2.90 -10.51 -7.42
CA THR A 122 1.88 -10.83 -8.44
C THR A 122 1.65 -9.70 -9.44
N LEU A 123 2.27 -8.53 -9.23
CA LEU A 123 2.12 -7.35 -10.08
C LEU A 123 2.38 -7.63 -11.57
N ARG A 124 3.42 -8.43 -11.87
CA ARG A 124 3.77 -8.79 -13.25
C ARG A 124 2.64 -9.55 -13.97
N ASN A 125 1.95 -10.42 -13.27
CA ASN A 125 0.87 -11.24 -13.85
C ASN A 125 -0.35 -10.37 -14.20
N GLU A 126 -0.67 -9.37 -13.35
CA GLU A 126 -1.79 -8.45 -13.56
C GLU A 126 -1.54 -7.51 -14.76
N ILE A 127 -0.28 -7.09 -14.98
CA ILE A 127 0.09 -6.22 -16.10
C ILE A 127 0.09 -6.97 -17.44
N GLN A 128 0.41 -8.26 -17.46
CA GLN A 128 0.46 -9.08 -18.68
C GLN A 128 -0.93 -9.52 -19.18
N LEU A 129 -1.98 -9.40 -18.36
CA LEU A 129 -3.35 -9.80 -18.70
C LEU A 129 -4.22 -8.66 -19.26
N ARG A 130 -3.63 -7.48 -19.50
CA ARG A 130 -4.26 -6.33 -20.14
C ARG A 130 -3.57 -6.00 -21.47
#